data_ec4e8917214366eb0e73cb06abc0e38d
#
_entry.id   ec4e8917214366eb0e73cb06abc0e38d
#
_cell.length_a   1.000
_cell.length_b   1.000
_cell.length_c   1.000
_cell.angle_alpha   90.00
_cell.angle_beta   90.00
_cell.angle_gamma   90.00
#
_symmetry.space_group_name_H-M   'P 1'
#
loop_
_entity.id
_entity.type
_entity.pdbx_description
1 polymer ?
#
loop_
_entity_poly.entity_id
_entity_poly.type
_entity_poly.pdbx_seq_one_letter_code
_entity_poly.pdbx_strand_id
1 'polypeptide(L)'
;VRMLVPEDVELRFTDLIRGEVNAPHPDDQVILKADGFPTYHLAVVVDDHEMGITHVVRGEEWISSTPKHLLLYRMLGLTPPAFAHMPLLRNEDKSKISKRKNPAARLTWFQQEGYLPEALVNFLALLAYPPMTETDGSDREVFTFGEFSDRFDWSKVNPVGPIFDMKKLQWLNGVYIRELEVGDFTARLLPFLEDAGVLSGAPSLGELG
;
A
#
# COMPACT_ATOMS: atom_id res chain seq x y z
N VAL A 1 29.56 8.49 12.06
CA VAL A 1 30.11 7.42 11.22
C VAL A 1 29.61 7.60 9.81
N ARG A 2 30.48 7.45 8.83
CA ARG A 2 30.14 7.48 7.40
C ARG A 2 30.35 6.09 6.81
N MET A 3 29.37 5.59 6.07
CA MET A 3 29.51 4.41 5.23
C MET A 3 30.22 4.84 3.94
N LEU A 4 31.34 4.20 3.61
CA LEU A 4 32.00 4.32 2.33
C LEU A 4 31.48 3.24 1.41
N VAL A 5 31.07 3.63 0.21
CA VAL A 5 30.55 2.71 -0.79
C VAL A 5 31.70 2.27 -1.70
N PRO A 6 32.05 0.97 -1.73
CA PRO A 6 33.09 0.47 -2.64
C PRO A 6 32.72 0.71 -4.11
N GLU A 7 33.71 0.97 -4.97
CA GLU A 7 33.48 1.14 -6.41
C GLU A 7 32.90 -0.11 -7.08
N ASP A 8 33.21 -1.29 -6.54
CA ASP A 8 32.75 -2.61 -6.99
C ASP A 8 31.50 -3.12 -6.27
N VAL A 9 30.74 -2.22 -5.60
CA VAL A 9 29.51 -2.62 -4.92
C VAL A 9 28.52 -3.28 -5.89
N GLU A 10 27.90 -4.38 -5.46
CA GLU A 10 26.85 -5.02 -6.24
C GLU A 10 25.61 -4.13 -6.31
N LEU A 11 25.23 -3.74 -7.51
CA LEU A 11 24.11 -2.86 -7.80
C LEU A 11 22.85 -3.60 -8.27
N ARG A 12 22.99 -4.92 -8.51
CA ARG A 12 21.88 -5.76 -8.91
C ARG A 12 21.25 -6.41 -7.70
N PHE A 13 19.94 -6.50 -7.73
CA PHE A 13 19.17 -7.27 -6.74
C PHE A 13 17.88 -7.77 -7.37
N THR A 14 17.34 -8.86 -6.83
CA THR A 14 16.05 -9.40 -7.24
C THR A 14 14.93 -8.72 -6.44
N ASP A 15 13.98 -8.14 -7.15
CA ASP A 15 12.75 -7.58 -6.60
C ASP A 15 11.56 -8.50 -6.91
N LEU A 16 10.70 -8.75 -5.94
CA LEU A 16 9.57 -9.69 -6.10
C LEU A 16 8.57 -9.26 -7.19
N ILE A 17 8.47 -7.95 -7.46
CA ILE A 17 7.54 -7.39 -8.46
C ILE A 17 8.24 -7.13 -9.78
N ARG A 18 9.50 -6.64 -9.72
CA ARG A 18 10.22 -6.12 -10.90
C ARG A 18 11.26 -7.08 -11.45
N GLY A 19 11.49 -8.22 -10.80
CA GLY A 19 12.55 -9.15 -11.16
C GLY A 19 13.93 -8.57 -10.90
N GLU A 20 14.87 -8.80 -11.82
CA GLU A 20 16.24 -8.29 -11.71
C GLU A 20 16.28 -6.77 -11.93
N VAL A 21 16.71 -6.05 -10.90
CA VAL A 21 16.86 -4.59 -10.91
C VAL A 21 18.33 -4.23 -10.87
N ASN A 22 18.74 -3.33 -11.75
CA ASN A 22 20.05 -2.70 -11.72
C ASN A 22 19.88 -1.24 -11.28
N ALA A 23 20.30 -0.93 -10.07
CA ALA A 23 20.17 0.40 -9.48
C ALA A 23 21.44 1.27 -9.71
N PRO A 24 21.32 2.60 -9.66
CA PRO A 24 22.49 3.48 -9.77
C PRO A 24 23.44 3.30 -8.58
N HIS A 25 24.73 3.58 -8.82
CA HIS A 25 25.75 3.55 -7.75
C HIS A 25 25.38 4.57 -6.65
N PRO A 26 25.26 4.14 -5.38
CA PRO A 26 24.93 5.05 -4.29
C PRO A 26 26.15 5.87 -3.86
N ASP A 27 25.90 7.07 -3.34
CA ASP A 27 26.95 7.89 -2.75
C ASP A 27 27.30 7.43 -1.33
N ASP A 28 28.52 7.79 -0.88
CA ASP A 28 28.92 7.72 0.51
C ASP A 28 27.95 8.47 1.43
N GLN A 29 27.60 7.88 2.55
CA GLN A 29 26.56 8.46 3.39
C GLN A 29 26.88 8.41 4.89
N VAL A 30 26.52 9.48 5.60
CA VAL A 30 26.49 9.47 7.05
C VAL A 30 25.37 8.53 7.51
N ILE A 31 25.74 7.49 8.26
CA ILE A 31 24.80 6.49 8.80
C ILE A 31 24.56 6.67 10.30
N LEU A 32 25.53 7.23 11.02
CA LEU A 32 25.39 7.58 12.43
C LEU A 32 25.85 9.04 12.63
N LYS A 33 24.98 9.89 13.16
CA LYS A 33 25.21 11.30 13.38
C LYS A 33 26.18 11.53 14.56
N ALA A 34 26.67 12.77 14.74
CA ALA A 34 27.56 13.13 15.82
C ALA A 34 26.91 13.04 17.20
N ASP A 35 25.60 13.21 17.26
CA ASP A 35 24.77 13.09 18.47
C ASP A 35 24.48 11.63 18.88
N GLY A 36 25.02 10.65 18.14
CA GLY A 36 24.81 9.22 18.39
C GLY A 36 23.53 8.64 17.80
N PHE A 37 22.67 9.45 17.17
CA PHE A 37 21.47 8.93 16.51
C PHE A 37 21.76 8.41 15.12
N PRO A 38 21.18 7.24 14.72
CA PRO A 38 21.30 6.72 13.36
C PRO A 38 20.54 7.61 12.39
N THR A 39 20.98 7.59 11.12
CA THR A 39 20.13 8.04 10.03
C THR A 39 19.16 6.93 9.62
N TYR A 40 18.14 7.27 8.83
CA TYR A 40 17.12 6.34 8.40
C TYR A 40 17.69 5.01 7.83
N HIS A 41 18.73 5.08 6.99
CA HIS A 41 19.27 3.90 6.32
C HIS A 41 19.90 2.87 7.28
N LEU A 42 20.57 3.34 8.36
CA LEU A 42 21.08 2.42 9.37
C LEU A 42 19.95 1.92 10.28
N ALA A 43 19.06 2.83 10.70
CA ALA A 43 17.97 2.49 11.60
C ALA A 43 17.07 1.41 10.98
N VAL A 44 16.62 1.59 9.74
CA VAL A 44 15.70 0.63 9.09
C VAL A 44 16.32 -0.75 8.90
N VAL A 45 17.62 -0.84 8.59
CA VAL A 45 18.32 -2.13 8.42
C VAL A 45 18.41 -2.89 9.75
N VAL A 46 18.73 -2.18 10.83
CA VAL A 46 18.82 -2.77 12.17
C VAL A 46 17.44 -3.16 12.68
N ASP A 47 16.46 -2.26 12.58
CA ASP A 47 15.09 -2.50 13.04
C ASP A 47 14.44 -3.67 12.28
N ASP A 48 14.57 -3.72 10.96
CA ASP A 48 14.04 -4.81 10.13
C ASP A 48 14.67 -6.17 10.55
N HIS A 49 15.96 -6.19 10.84
CA HIS A 49 16.63 -7.40 11.31
C HIS A 49 16.15 -7.82 12.70
N GLU A 50 16.17 -6.92 13.67
CA GLU A 50 15.80 -7.19 15.06
C GLU A 50 14.31 -7.56 15.20
N MET A 51 13.44 -7.00 14.35
CA MET A 51 12.02 -7.32 14.30
C MET A 51 11.70 -8.57 13.48
N GLY A 52 12.69 -9.20 12.84
CA GLY A 52 12.49 -10.40 12.04
C GLY A 52 11.66 -10.16 10.76
N ILE A 53 11.78 -8.96 10.17
CA ILE A 53 11.08 -8.64 8.92
C ILE A 53 11.57 -9.54 7.78
N THR A 54 10.64 -10.24 7.14
CA THR A 54 10.93 -11.17 6.04
C THR A 54 10.78 -10.50 4.68
N HIS A 55 9.91 -9.51 4.56
CA HIS A 55 9.60 -8.82 3.30
C HIS A 55 9.51 -7.32 3.53
N VAL A 56 10.26 -6.54 2.77
CA VAL A 56 10.19 -5.08 2.73
C VAL A 56 9.39 -4.66 1.51
N VAL A 57 8.13 -4.25 1.74
CA VAL A 57 7.22 -3.76 0.69
C VAL A 57 7.13 -2.24 0.80
N ARG A 58 7.55 -1.53 -0.26
CA ARG A 58 7.63 -0.06 -0.23
C ARG A 58 7.47 0.55 -1.63
N GLY A 59 7.39 1.87 -1.73
CA GLY A 59 7.26 2.57 -3.00
C GLY A 59 8.55 2.49 -3.86
N GLU A 60 8.38 2.54 -5.18
CA GLU A 60 9.46 2.44 -6.16
C GLU A 60 10.53 3.54 -6.03
N GLU A 61 10.22 4.66 -5.38
CA GLU A 61 11.19 5.72 -5.08
C GLU A 61 12.38 5.25 -4.23
N TRP A 62 12.25 4.12 -3.56
CA TRP A 62 13.29 3.53 -2.72
C TRP A 62 14.22 2.55 -3.45
N ILE A 63 13.97 2.26 -4.73
CA ILE A 63 14.81 1.35 -5.53
C ILE A 63 16.27 1.79 -5.51
N SER A 64 16.54 3.09 -5.70
CA SER A 64 17.90 3.64 -5.69
C SER A 64 18.62 3.53 -4.33
N SER A 65 17.88 3.34 -3.25
CA SER A 65 18.43 3.16 -1.90
C SER A 65 18.68 1.69 -1.54
N THR A 66 18.11 0.75 -2.29
CA THR A 66 18.22 -0.68 -1.98
C THR A 66 19.67 -1.19 -1.96
N PRO A 67 20.58 -0.82 -2.90
CA PRO A 67 21.97 -1.23 -2.82
C PRO A 67 22.68 -0.78 -1.54
N LYS A 68 22.34 0.41 -1.00
CA LYS A 68 22.88 0.88 0.29
C LYS A 68 22.45 -0.02 1.43
N HIS A 69 21.17 -0.41 1.45
CA HIS A 69 20.63 -1.29 2.49
C HIS A 69 21.28 -2.68 2.39
N LEU A 70 21.38 -3.24 1.20
CA LEU A 70 22.06 -4.52 0.99
C LEU A 70 23.54 -4.48 1.40
N LEU A 71 24.23 -3.37 1.11
CA LEU A 71 25.60 -3.16 1.58
C LEU A 71 25.68 -3.09 3.10
N LEU A 72 24.75 -2.40 3.77
CA LEU A 72 24.66 -2.35 5.23
C LEU A 72 24.39 -3.73 5.83
N TYR A 73 23.44 -4.51 5.30
CA TYR A 73 23.23 -5.90 5.73
C TYR A 73 24.52 -6.72 5.65
N ARG A 74 25.23 -6.62 4.53
CA ARG A 74 26.51 -7.32 4.31
C ARG A 74 27.58 -6.86 5.32
N MET A 75 27.76 -5.55 5.53
CA MET A 75 28.76 -5.00 6.45
C MET A 75 28.49 -5.37 7.91
N LEU A 76 27.23 -5.54 8.27
CA LEU A 76 26.80 -5.94 9.62
C LEU A 76 26.73 -7.45 9.80
N GLY A 77 26.98 -8.24 8.75
CA GLY A 77 26.87 -9.70 8.78
C GLY A 77 25.43 -10.22 8.94
N LEU A 78 24.45 -9.43 8.50
CA LEU A 78 23.01 -9.70 8.61
C LEU A 78 22.46 -10.24 7.30
N THR A 79 21.40 -11.06 7.39
CA THR A 79 20.68 -11.56 6.20
C THR A 79 19.62 -10.54 5.79
N PRO A 80 19.61 -10.06 4.53
CA PRO A 80 18.60 -9.13 4.06
C PRO A 80 17.24 -9.79 3.88
N PRO A 81 16.12 -9.05 4.06
CA PRO A 81 14.78 -9.50 3.69
C PRO A 81 14.60 -9.54 2.17
N ALA A 82 13.49 -10.12 1.70
CA ALA A 82 13.04 -9.97 0.33
C ALA A 82 12.51 -8.54 0.11
N PHE A 83 12.72 -7.97 -1.09
CA PHE A 83 12.25 -6.62 -1.44
C PHE A 83 11.14 -6.68 -2.49
N ALA A 84 10.14 -5.83 -2.32
CA ALA A 84 9.06 -5.61 -3.28
C ALA A 84 8.81 -4.11 -3.43
N HIS A 85 9.08 -3.54 -4.61
CA HIS A 85 8.89 -2.12 -4.87
C HIS A 85 7.61 -1.87 -5.65
N MET A 86 6.58 -1.42 -4.91
CA MET A 86 5.26 -1.09 -5.44
C MET A 86 5.31 0.16 -6.33
N PRO A 87 4.52 0.21 -7.40
CA PRO A 87 4.38 1.40 -8.22
C PRO A 87 3.72 2.54 -7.44
N LEU A 88 4.04 3.78 -7.82
CA LEU A 88 3.40 4.97 -7.24
C LEU A 88 2.02 5.20 -7.87
N LEU A 89 1.04 5.51 -7.01
CA LEU A 89 -0.28 5.91 -7.46
C LEU A 89 -0.23 7.28 -8.16
N ARG A 90 -0.97 7.42 -9.25
CA ARG A 90 -1.01 8.61 -10.09
C ARG A 90 -2.42 9.19 -10.15
N ASN A 91 -2.50 10.50 -10.30
CA ASN A 91 -3.72 11.19 -10.68
C ASN A 91 -4.05 10.91 -12.16
N GLU A 92 -5.25 11.29 -12.63
CA GLU A 92 -5.66 11.19 -14.04
C GLU A 92 -4.69 11.91 -15.01
N ASP A 93 -4.10 13.03 -14.58
CA ASP A 93 -3.07 13.76 -15.31
C ASP A 93 -1.68 13.12 -15.26
N LYS A 94 -1.58 11.89 -14.72
CA LYS A 94 -0.35 11.10 -14.49
C LYS A 94 0.63 11.71 -13.48
N SER A 95 0.30 12.80 -12.82
CA SER A 95 1.10 13.34 -11.71
C SER A 95 1.03 12.44 -10.48
N LYS A 96 2.05 12.49 -9.62
CA LYS A 96 2.07 11.75 -8.33
C LYS A 96 0.97 12.27 -7.41
N ILE A 97 0.20 11.36 -6.80
CA ILE A 97 -0.79 11.70 -5.76
C ILE A 97 -0.07 12.36 -4.57
N SER A 98 -0.60 13.46 -4.09
CA SER A 98 -0.05 14.25 -3.00
C SER A 98 -1.11 14.58 -1.96
N LYS A 99 -0.83 14.27 -0.68
CA LYS A 99 -1.69 14.58 0.46
C LYS A 99 -2.05 16.08 0.59
N ARG A 100 -1.24 16.97 0.02
CA ARG A 100 -1.46 18.42 0.06
C ARG A 100 -2.51 18.91 -0.93
N LYS A 101 -2.64 18.19 -2.07
CA LYS A 101 -3.51 18.59 -3.19
C LYS A 101 -4.76 17.75 -3.33
N ASN A 102 -4.80 16.56 -2.76
CA ASN A 102 -5.90 15.62 -2.92
C ASN A 102 -6.39 15.12 -1.55
N PRO A 103 -7.62 15.50 -1.11
CA PRO A 103 -8.22 14.97 0.12
C PRO A 103 -8.28 13.45 0.15
N ALA A 104 -8.54 12.80 -0.99
CA ALA A 104 -8.55 11.35 -1.16
C ALA A 104 -7.17 10.67 -0.94
N ALA A 105 -6.10 11.45 -0.67
CA ALA A 105 -4.82 10.90 -0.21
C ALA A 105 -4.77 10.70 1.32
N ARG A 106 -5.89 10.93 2.04
CA ARG A 106 -6.04 10.71 3.49
C ARG A 106 -7.05 9.62 3.74
N LEU A 107 -6.65 8.59 4.48
CA LEU A 107 -7.54 7.46 4.79
C LEU A 107 -8.82 7.89 5.51
N THR A 108 -8.73 8.84 6.45
CA THR A 108 -9.89 9.37 7.19
C THR A 108 -10.92 10.06 6.29
N TRP A 109 -10.50 10.60 5.14
CA TRP A 109 -11.42 11.20 4.19
C TRP A 109 -12.39 10.16 3.61
N PHE A 110 -11.91 8.97 3.24
CA PHE A 110 -12.78 7.91 2.72
C PHE A 110 -13.84 7.49 3.74
N GLN A 111 -13.47 7.38 5.02
CA GLN A 111 -14.41 7.08 6.09
C GLN A 111 -15.49 8.16 6.21
N GLN A 112 -15.10 9.45 6.18
CA GLN A 112 -16.01 10.59 6.27
C GLN A 112 -16.98 10.68 5.08
N GLU A 113 -16.52 10.28 3.88
CA GLU A 113 -17.34 10.26 2.65
C GLU A 113 -18.16 8.97 2.50
N GLY A 114 -18.17 8.08 3.49
CA GLY A 114 -19.00 6.87 3.48
C GLY A 114 -18.47 5.73 2.60
N TYR A 115 -17.17 5.71 2.31
CA TYR A 115 -16.58 4.55 1.65
C TYR A 115 -16.41 3.39 2.63
N LEU A 116 -16.90 2.22 2.25
CA LEU A 116 -16.72 1.00 3.04
C LEU A 116 -15.28 0.51 2.99
N PRO A 117 -14.69 0.08 4.12
CA PRO A 117 -13.33 -0.46 4.14
C PRO A 117 -13.13 -1.61 3.15
N GLU A 118 -14.11 -2.49 3.02
CA GLU A 118 -14.08 -3.65 2.12
C GLU A 118 -13.97 -3.22 0.65
N ALA A 119 -14.76 -2.22 0.26
CA ALA A 119 -14.71 -1.65 -1.10
C ALA A 119 -13.36 -0.98 -1.39
N LEU A 120 -12.82 -0.24 -0.42
CA LEU A 120 -11.52 0.42 -0.55
C LEU A 120 -10.39 -0.61 -0.68
N VAL A 121 -10.39 -1.67 0.12
CA VAL A 121 -9.38 -2.74 0.05
C VAL A 121 -9.44 -3.45 -1.30
N ASN A 122 -10.63 -3.81 -1.79
CA ASN A 122 -10.80 -4.42 -3.10
C ASN A 122 -10.31 -3.48 -4.22
N PHE A 123 -10.67 -2.19 -4.16
CA PHE A 123 -10.19 -1.20 -5.12
C PHE A 123 -8.66 -1.07 -5.13
N LEU A 124 -8.03 -1.00 -3.96
CA LEU A 124 -6.57 -0.92 -3.84
C LEU A 124 -5.88 -2.16 -4.43
N ALA A 125 -6.46 -3.34 -4.24
CA ALA A 125 -5.96 -4.56 -4.87
C ALA A 125 -5.99 -4.44 -6.40
N LEU A 126 -7.12 -4.00 -6.99
CA LEU A 126 -7.28 -3.84 -8.44
C LEU A 126 -6.38 -2.76 -9.06
N LEU A 127 -5.82 -1.84 -8.27
CA LEU A 127 -4.92 -0.81 -8.82
C LEU A 127 -3.62 -1.39 -9.35
N ALA A 128 -3.09 -2.40 -8.71
CA ALA A 128 -1.80 -2.98 -9.09
C ALA A 128 -1.85 -4.49 -9.39
N TYR A 129 -3.04 -5.09 -9.33
CA TYR A 129 -3.23 -6.52 -9.54
C TYR A 129 -4.37 -6.77 -10.54
N PRO A 130 -4.29 -7.78 -11.41
CA PRO A 130 -5.38 -8.08 -12.36
C PRO A 130 -6.64 -8.53 -11.62
N PRO A 131 -7.82 -8.40 -12.25
CA PRO A 131 -9.06 -9.01 -11.79
C PRO A 131 -8.90 -10.50 -11.53
N MET A 132 -9.78 -11.08 -10.74
CA MET A 132 -9.80 -12.52 -10.54
C MET A 132 -10.39 -13.22 -11.74
N THR A 133 -9.66 -14.18 -12.31
CA THR A 133 -10.18 -15.02 -13.38
C THR A 133 -10.96 -16.18 -12.79
N GLU A 134 -12.21 -16.33 -13.20
CA GLU A 134 -13.11 -17.42 -12.82
C GLU A 134 -12.84 -18.68 -13.64
N THR A 135 -13.46 -19.81 -13.24
CA THR A 135 -13.29 -21.11 -13.90
C THR A 135 -13.77 -21.14 -15.34
N ASP A 136 -14.70 -20.26 -15.72
CA ASP A 136 -15.19 -20.08 -17.08
C ASP A 136 -14.36 -19.12 -17.94
N GLY A 137 -13.28 -18.56 -17.36
CA GLY A 137 -12.39 -17.61 -18.02
C GLY A 137 -12.85 -16.16 -17.96
N SER A 138 -13.98 -15.85 -17.30
CA SER A 138 -14.44 -14.48 -17.08
C SER A 138 -13.62 -13.77 -15.99
N ASP A 139 -13.55 -12.46 -16.06
CA ASP A 139 -12.89 -11.63 -15.05
C ASP A 139 -13.91 -11.11 -14.03
N ARG A 140 -13.60 -11.27 -12.75
CA ARG A 140 -14.37 -10.76 -11.62
C ARG A 140 -13.58 -9.70 -10.86
N GLU A 141 -14.12 -8.50 -10.76
CA GLU A 141 -13.50 -7.36 -10.08
C GLU A 141 -13.92 -7.22 -8.62
N VAL A 142 -15.05 -7.82 -8.21
CA VAL A 142 -15.56 -7.78 -6.84
C VAL A 142 -15.13 -9.04 -6.11
N PHE A 143 -14.33 -8.91 -5.05
CA PHE A 143 -13.80 -10.04 -4.29
C PHE A 143 -13.47 -9.62 -2.86
N THR A 144 -13.51 -10.56 -1.95
CA THR A 144 -13.12 -10.35 -0.55
C THR A 144 -11.59 -10.32 -0.41
N PHE A 145 -11.11 -9.73 0.68
CA PHE A 145 -9.67 -9.75 1.00
C PHE A 145 -9.14 -11.19 1.17
N GLY A 146 -9.95 -12.10 1.73
CA GLY A 146 -9.59 -13.51 1.87
C GLY A 146 -9.34 -14.18 0.52
N GLU A 147 -10.28 -14.04 -0.43
CA GLU A 147 -10.12 -14.57 -1.79
C GLU A 147 -8.89 -14.00 -2.50
N PHE A 148 -8.61 -12.70 -2.29
CA PHE A 148 -7.42 -12.06 -2.84
C PHE A 148 -6.14 -12.64 -2.24
N SER A 149 -6.09 -12.75 -0.90
CA SER A 149 -4.94 -13.29 -0.17
C SER A 149 -4.58 -14.72 -0.61
N ASP A 150 -5.59 -15.57 -0.78
CA ASP A 150 -5.41 -16.98 -1.18
C ASP A 150 -4.85 -17.14 -2.60
N ARG A 151 -5.06 -16.15 -3.47
CA ARG A 151 -4.64 -16.17 -4.88
C ARG A 151 -3.49 -15.21 -5.19
N PHE A 152 -2.98 -14.50 -4.17
CA PHE A 152 -1.94 -13.50 -4.36
C PHE A 152 -0.62 -14.11 -4.82
N ASP A 153 -0.02 -13.48 -5.84
CA ASP A 153 1.26 -13.82 -6.42
C ASP A 153 2.02 -12.56 -6.79
N TRP A 154 3.20 -12.37 -6.22
CA TRP A 154 4.04 -11.20 -6.49
C TRP A 154 4.30 -10.96 -7.97
N SER A 155 4.45 -12.02 -8.76
CA SER A 155 4.73 -11.93 -10.19
C SER A 155 3.58 -11.34 -11.02
N LYS A 156 2.38 -11.29 -10.46
CA LYS A 156 1.18 -10.70 -11.10
C LYS A 156 1.00 -9.23 -10.78
N VAL A 157 1.76 -8.68 -9.85
CA VAL A 157 1.69 -7.25 -9.52
C VAL A 157 2.22 -6.44 -10.69
N ASN A 158 1.39 -5.53 -11.23
CA ASN A 158 1.79 -4.65 -12.32
C ASN A 158 2.75 -3.58 -11.82
N PRO A 159 4.01 -3.51 -12.34
CA PRO A 159 4.99 -2.51 -11.92
C PRO A 159 4.70 -1.09 -12.45
N VAL A 160 3.72 -0.93 -13.34
CA VAL A 160 3.36 0.38 -13.90
C VAL A 160 2.44 1.13 -12.93
N GLY A 161 2.75 2.40 -12.66
CA GLY A 161 1.98 3.22 -11.74
C GLY A 161 0.51 3.40 -12.19
N PRO A 162 -0.46 2.86 -11.43
CA PRO A 162 -1.88 2.93 -11.79
C PRO A 162 -2.46 4.32 -11.55
N ILE A 163 -3.50 4.64 -12.30
CA ILE A 163 -4.31 5.83 -12.08
C ILE A 163 -5.34 5.54 -10.99
N PHE A 164 -5.44 6.44 -10.02
CA PHE A 164 -6.43 6.37 -8.95
C PHE A 164 -7.79 6.84 -9.47
N ASP A 165 -8.59 5.92 -9.99
CA ASP A 165 -9.90 6.18 -10.58
C ASP A 165 -10.99 6.23 -9.51
N MET A 166 -11.40 7.45 -9.14
CA MET A 166 -12.47 7.68 -8.17
C MET A 166 -13.83 7.16 -8.62
N LYS A 167 -14.11 7.16 -9.93
CA LYS A 167 -15.39 6.65 -10.45
C LYS A 167 -15.49 5.14 -10.26
N LYS A 168 -14.39 4.43 -10.51
CA LYS A 168 -14.32 3.00 -10.25
C LYS A 168 -14.48 2.68 -8.77
N LEU A 169 -13.85 3.45 -7.88
CA LEU A 169 -14.02 3.28 -6.44
C LEU A 169 -15.47 3.54 -6.00
N GLN A 170 -16.12 4.59 -6.52
CA GLN A 170 -17.54 4.86 -6.23
C GLN A 170 -18.46 3.72 -6.70
N TRP A 171 -18.21 3.19 -7.89
CA TRP A 171 -18.96 2.04 -8.40
C TRP A 171 -18.80 0.83 -7.48
N LEU A 172 -17.56 0.46 -7.13
CA LEU A 172 -17.28 -0.64 -6.19
C LEU A 172 -17.97 -0.41 -4.84
N ASN A 173 -17.85 0.78 -4.26
CA ASN A 173 -18.49 1.11 -2.99
C ASN A 173 -20.01 0.90 -3.07
N GLY A 174 -20.63 1.34 -4.16
CA GLY A 174 -22.05 1.12 -4.40
C GLY A 174 -22.43 -0.37 -4.52
N VAL A 175 -21.54 -1.23 -5.06
CA VAL A 175 -21.77 -2.69 -5.09
C VAL A 175 -21.77 -3.23 -3.67
N TYR A 176 -20.74 -2.96 -2.89
CA TYR A 176 -20.61 -3.43 -1.51
C TYR A 176 -21.75 -2.95 -0.61
N ILE A 177 -22.18 -1.68 -0.74
CA ILE A 177 -23.33 -1.14 0.03
C ILE A 177 -24.61 -1.94 -0.26
N ARG A 178 -24.86 -2.28 -1.53
CA ARG A 178 -26.07 -3.04 -1.90
C ARG A 178 -26.06 -4.49 -1.44
N GLU A 179 -24.89 -5.04 -1.14
CA GLU A 179 -24.72 -6.42 -0.65
C GLU A 179 -24.75 -6.51 0.89
N LEU A 180 -24.78 -5.37 1.60
CA LEU A 180 -24.90 -5.35 3.05
C LEU A 180 -26.27 -5.88 3.48
N GLU A 181 -26.27 -6.68 4.54
CA GLU A 181 -27.50 -7.01 5.27
C GLU A 181 -28.13 -5.74 5.86
N VAL A 182 -29.47 -5.68 5.91
CA VAL A 182 -30.21 -4.48 6.32
C VAL A 182 -29.75 -3.95 7.70
N GLY A 183 -29.51 -4.85 8.67
CA GLY A 183 -29.05 -4.47 10.00
C GLY A 183 -27.65 -3.83 9.98
N ASP A 184 -26.71 -4.37 9.21
CA ASP A 184 -25.35 -3.82 9.08
C ASP A 184 -25.37 -2.49 8.31
N PHE A 185 -26.13 -2.42 7.21
CA PHE A 185 -26.35 -1.17 6.50
C PHE A 185 -26.88 -0.06 7.40
N THR A 186 -27.93 -0.37 8.19
CA THR A 186 -28.53 0.57 9.13
C THR A 186 -27.53 1.05 10.17
N ALA A 187 -26.78 0.13 10.80
CA ALA A 187 -25.77 0.48 11.79
C ALA A 187 -24.67 1.40 11.24
N ARG A 188 -24.23 1.16 10.00
CA ARG A 188 -23.21 2.00 9.33
C ARG A 188 -23.77 3.35 8.86
N LEU A 189 -25.07 3.45 8.54
CA LEU A 189 -25.73 4.66 8.08
C LEU A 189 -26.07 5.63 9.22
N LEU A 190 -26.41 5.12 10.40
CA LEU A 190 -26.86 5.93 11.54
C LEU A 190 -25.96 7.13 11.88
N PRO A 191 -24.63 7.00 11.99
CA PRO A 191 -23.75 8.12 12.30
C PRO A 191 -23.86 9.27 11.28
N PHE A 192 -24.05 8.95 9.99
CA PHE A 192 -24.20 9.96 8.93
C PHE A 192 -25.54 10.70 9.04
N LEU A 193 -26.62 10.00 9.44
CA LEU A 193 -27.93 10.62 9.65
C LEU A 193 -27.95 11.51 10.90
N GLU A 194 -27.23 11.12 11.95
CA GLU A 194 -27.04 11.92 13.16
C GLU A 194 -26.25 13.20 12.85
N ASP A 195 -25.09 13.07 12.17
CA ASP A 195 -24.26 14.21 11.76
C ASP A 195 -24.99 15.16 10.81
N ALA A 196 -25.87 14.64 9.96
CA ALA A 196 -26.72 15.43 9.09
C ALA A 196 -27.91 16.07 9.80
N GLY A 197 -28.13 15.77 11.10
CA GLY A 197 -29.26 16.29 11.88
C GLY A 197 -30.63 15.72 11.46
N VAL A 198 -30.64 14.63 10.71
CA VAL A 198 -31.88 13.94 10.29
C VAL A 198 -32.50 13.15 11.44
N LEU A 199 -31.65 12.63 12.34
CA LEU A 199 -32.04 11.91 13.53
C LEU A 199 -31.54 12.62 14.79
N SER A 200 -32.41 12.76 15.80
CA SER A 200 -32.05 13.26 17.12
C SER A 200 -32.06 12.11 18.14
N GLY A 201 -30.89 11.54 18.40
CA GLY A 201 -30.71 10.37 19.29
C GLY A 201 -30.69 9.06 18.50
N ALA A 202 -30.05 8.01 19.06
CA ALA A 202 -30.01 6.71 18.41
C ALA A 202 -31.42 6.08 18.37
N PRO A 203 -32.08 5.97 17.19
CA PRO A 203 -33.35 5.27 17.09
C PRO A 203 -33.12 3.78 17.41
N SER A 204 -34.05 3.18 18.12
CA SER A 204 -34.07 1.73 18.28
C SER A 204 -34.28 1.07 16.91
N LEU A 205 -33.65 -0.07 16.66
CA LEU A 205 -33.83 -0.85 15.41
C LEU A 205 -35.31 -1.11 15.06
N GLY A 206 -36.24 -0.97 16.02
CA GLY A 206 -37.69 -1.08 15.84
C GLY A 206 -38.37 0.16 15.24
N GLU A 207 -37.69 1.31 15.14
CA GLU A 207 -38.25 2.56 14.58
C GLU A 207 -37.88 2.76 13.10
N LEU A 208 -37.04 1.88 12.54
CA LEU A 208 -36.57 1.92 11.15
C LEU A 208 -37.16 0.79 10.27
N GLY A 209 -38.12 0.02 10.82
CA GLY A 209 -38.79 -1.09 10.12
C GLY A 209 -40.03 -0.67 9.34
#